data_78d74756c0d58fd2016cdfce7785353d
#
_entry.id   78d74756c0d58fd2016cdfce7785353d
#
_cell.length_a   1.000
_cell.length_b   1.000
_cell.length_c   1.000
_cell.angle_alpha   90.00
_cell.angle_beta   90.00
_cell.angle_gamma   90.00
#
_symmetry.space_group_name_H-M   'P 1'
#
loop_
_entity.id
_entity.type
_entity.pdbx_description
1 polymer ?
#
loop_
_entity_poly.entity_id
_entity_poly.type
_entity_poly.pdbx_seq_one_letter_code
_entity_poly.pdbx_strand_id
1 'polypeptide(L)'
;MKPAPGKPFLILSHGLESGPDATKVSALARVAAPLGFDSVRPDYRDLDAGRDVRRIDDRIARLKQHAPARGPVVLAGSSMGAFTSALASNDLDCVGLFLIALPVVIPDYAREFKAATVPTALVHGWDDELCPVDAAIAFARARGDTITLVRDDHRLSAHVEFVAEQFQQFLAQF
;
A
#
# COMPACT_ATOMS: atom_id res chain seq x y z
N MET A 1 5.22 33.74 7.28
CA MET A 1 5.96 32.46 7.15
C MET A 1 4.91 31.36 7.12
N LYS A 2 4.75 30.62 6.04
CA LYS A 2 3.88 29.42 6.05
C LYS A 2 4.50 28.44 7.03
N PRO A 3 3.74 27.84 7.97
CA PRO A 3 4.27 26.75 8.77
C PRO A 3 4.80 25.67 7.80
N ALA A 4 5.93 25.07 8.13
CA ALA A 4 6.42 23.90 7.38
C ALA A 4 5.27 22.88 7.32
N PRO A 5 5.00 22.29 6.15
CA PRO A 5 3.98 21.26 6.08
C PRO A 5 4.36 20.16 7.07
N GLY A 6 3.44 19.80 7.96
CA GLY A 6 3.58 18.66 8.83
C GLY A 6 3.80 17.40 7.99
N LYS A 7 4.40 16.36 8.58
CA LYS A 7 4.57 15.06 7.89
C LYS A 7 3.23 14.53 7.42
N PRO A 8 3.17 13.84 6.26
CA PRO A 8 1.94 13.22 5.80
C PRO A 8 1.46 12.14 6.78
N PHE A 9 0.15 11.98 6.86
CA PHE A 9 -0.47 10.91 7.64
C PHE A 9 -0.38 9.59 6.85
N LEU A 10 -0.08 8.49 7.54
CA LEU A 10 0.09 7.19 6.89
C LEU A 10 -1.16 6.32 7.04
N ILE A 11 -1.62 5.72 5.95
CA ILE A 11 -2.67 4.70 5.97
C ILE A 11 -2.07 3.39 5.45
N LEU A 12 -2.04 2.38 6.32
CA LEU A 12 -1.33 1.12 6.09
C LEU A 12 -2.35 -0.02 5.98
N SER A 13 -2.58 -0.50 4.75
CA SER A 13 -3.65 -1.43 4.41
C SER A 13 -3.17 -2.87 4.31
N HIS A 14 -3.77 -3.77 5.09
CA HIS A 14 -3.49 -5.21 5.06
C HIS A 14 -4.10 -5.91 3.84
N GLY A 15 -3.60 -7.11 3.51
CA GLY A 15 -4.14 -7.99 2.46
C GLY A 15 -5.39 -8.75 2.87
N LEU A 16 -5.91 -9.58 1.95
CA LEU A 16 -6.98 -10.54 2.25
C LEU A 16 -6.52 -11.56 3.30
N GLU A 17 -7.48 -12.10 4.07
CA GLU A 17 -7.24 -13.13 5.09
C GLU A 17 -6.22 -12.73 6.17
N SER A 18 -6.03 -11.43 6.36
CA SER A 18 -5.18 -10.88 7.40
C SER A 18 -5.92 -9.75 8.14
N GLY A 19 -5.24 -8.97 8.94
CA GLY A 19 -5.87 -7.90 9.71
C GLY A 19 -4.90 -6.74 9.97
N PRO A 20 -5.33 -5.75 10.76
CA PRO A 20 -4.49 -4.59 11.09
C PRO A 20 -3.20 -4.95 11.84
N ASP A 21 -3.14 -6.14 12.45
CA ASP A 21 -1.95 -6.65 13.13
C ASP A 21 -1.07 -7.56 12.25
N ALA A 22 -1.37 -7.64 10.96
CA ALA A 22 -0.57 -8.40 10.00
C ALA A 22 0.89 -7.93 10.01
N THR A 23 1.82 -8.89 9.87
CA THR A 23 3.26 -8.69 10.08
C THR A 23 3.83 -7.52 9.27
N LYS A 24 3.49 -7.42 7.98
CA LYS A 24 4.01 -6.35 7.11
C LYS A 24 3.53 -4.96 7.55
N VAL A 25 2.22 -4.73 7.65
CA VAL A 25 1.70 -3.41 8.03
C VAL A 25 2.09 -3.00 9.46
N SER A 26 2.27 -3.97 10.36
CA SER A 26 2.82 -3.72 11.70
C SER A 26 4.29 -3.30 11.64
N ALA A 27 5.10 -3.93 10.79
CA ALA A 27 6.49 -3.55 10.58
C ALA A 27 6.62 -2.14 9.97
N LEU A 28 5.75 -1.78 9.01
CA LEU A 28 5.71 -0.42 8.47
C LEU A 28 5.39 0.61 9.55
N ALA A 29 4.37 0.37 10.38
CA ALA A 29 4.01 1.27 11.47
C ALA A 29 5.15 1.43 12.48
N ARG A 30 5.83 0.34 12.81
CA ARG A 30 6.96 0.30 13.75
C ARG A 30 8.12 1.19 13.32
N VAL A 31 8.48 1.18 12.03
CA VAL A 31 9.60 2.00 11.53
C VAL A 31 9.20 3.46 11.29
N ALA A 32 7.94 3.74 11.05
CA ALA A 32 7.44 5.10 10.83
C ALA A 32 7.28 5.92 12.12
N ALA A 33 6.87 5.29 13.22
CA ALA A 33 6.61 5.97 14.48
C ALA A 33 7.82 6.73 15.05
N PRO A 34 9.05 6.16 15.13
CA PRO A 34 10.22 6.89 15.59
C PRO A 34 10.61 8.06 14.70
N LEU A 35 10.19 8.04 13.43
CA LEU A 35 10.41 9.13 12.49
C LEU A 35 9.37 10.25 12.64
N GLY A 36 8.41 10.12 13.56
CA GLY A 36 7.39 11.11 13.85
C GLY A 36 6.23 11.13 12.83
N PHE A 37 5.95 9.99 12.18
CA PHE A 37 4.76 9.84 11.35
C PHE A 37 3.61 9.25 12.16
N ASP A 38 2.45 9.88 12.10
CA ASP A 38 1.20 9.32 12.59
C ASP A 38 0.65 8.33 11.55
N SER A 39 0.11 7.20 12.02
CA SER A 39 -0.40 6.17 11.13
C SER A 39 -1.68 5.50 11.65
N VAL A 40 -2.47 4.96 10.72
CA VAL A 40 -3.60 4.10 10.99
C VAL A 40 -3.51 2.82 10.16
N ARG A 41 -4.00 1.74 10.72
CA ARG A 41 -4.14 0.44 10.04
C ARG A 41 -5.63 0.06 10.03
N PRO A 42 -6.38 0.41 8.96
CA PRO A 42 -7.80 0.09 8.88
C PRO A 42 -8.04 -1.42 8.94
N ASP A 43 -9.12 -1.83 9.59
CA ASP A 43 -9.55 -3.22 9.64
C ASP A 43 -10.58 -3.50 8.53
N TYR A 44 -10.28 -4.46 7.66
CA TYR A 44 -11.14 -4.85 6.55
C TYR A 44 -11.68 -6.27 6.69
N ARG A 45 -11.45 -6.97 7.81
CA ARG A 45 -11.78 -8.39 7.98
C ARG A 45 -13.25 -8.70 7.75
N ASP A 46 -14.16 -7.85 8.18
CA ASP A 46 -15.60 -7.98 7.94
C ASP A 46 -15.98 -7.85 6.46
N LEU A 47 -15.26 -7.00 5.71
CA LEU A 47 -15.45 -6.82 4.27
C LEU A 47 -14.89 -8.00 3.46
N ASP A 48 -13.82 -8.60 3.94
CA ASP A 48 -13.10 -9.67 3.25
C ASP A 48 -13.72 -11.06 3.45
N ALA A 49 -14.57 -11.24 4.44
CA ALA A 49 -15.07 -12.54 4.89
C ALA A 49 -15.76 -13.36 3.78
N GLY A 50 -16.44 -12.72 2.83
CA GLY A 50 -17.11 -13.38 1.72
C GLY A 50 -16.30 -13.49 0.43
N ARG A 51 -15.06 -12.93 0.38
CA ARG A 51 -14.23 -12.81 -0.83
C ARG A 51 -14.97 -12.22 -2.05
N ASP A 52 -15.94 -11.36 -1.79
CA ASP A 52 -16.73 -10.70 -2.83
C ASP A 52 -15.96 -9.50 -3.40
N VAL A 53 -15.59 -9.55 -4.67
CA VAL A 53 -14.84 -8.48 -5.36
C VAL A 53 -15.55 -7.12 -5.30
N ARG A 54 -16.88 -7.09 -5.16
CA ARG A 54 -17.64 -5.84 -4.98
C ARG A 54 -17.29 -5.12 -3.67
N ARG A 55 -16.80 -5.86 -2.68
CA ARG A 55 -16.37 -5.31 -1.39
C ARG A 55 -15.04 -4.52 -1.48
N ILE A 56 -14.35 -4.59 -2.63
CA ILE A 56 -13.16 -3.77 -2.89
C ILE A 56 -13.51 -2.28 -2.82
N ASP A 57 -14.67 -1.88 -3.37
CA ASP A 57 -15.12 -0.49 -3.28
C ASP A 57 -15.43 -0.08 -1.83
N ASP A 58 -15.96 -1.00 -1.02
CA ASP A 58 -16.17 -0.77 0.41
C ASP A 58 -14.83 -0.63 1.17
N ARG A 59 -13.81 -1.40 0.81
CA ARG A 59 -12.45 -1.22 1.35
C ARG A 59 -11.89 0.15 1.02
N ILE A 60 -12.04 0.60 -0.23
CA ILE A 60 -11.62 1.92 -0.67
C ILE A 60 -12.36 3.01 0.12
N ALA A 61 -13.68 2.88 0.28
CA ALA A 61 -14.48 3.81 1.06
C ALA A 61 -14.03 3.87 2.53
N ARG A 62 -13.78 2.71 3.15
CA ARG A 62 -13.26 2.64 4.53
C ARG A 62 -11.87 3.25 4.66
N LEU A 63 -10.95 2.97 3.73
CA LEU A 63 -9.64 3.60 3.69
C LEU A 63 -9.77 5.12 3.69
N LYS A 64 -10.61 5.66 2.82
CA LYS A 64 -10.87 7.10 2.70
C LYS A 64 -11.45 7.71 3.98
N GLN A 65 -12.28 6.99 4.72
CA GLN A 65 -12.82 7.43 6.02
C GLN A 65 -11.75 7.61 7.11
N HIS A 66 -10.62 6.91 6.98
CA HIS A 66 -9.49 7.05 7.91
C HIS A 66 -8.52 8.18 7.52
N ALA A 67 -8.68 8.75 6.33
CA ALA A 67 -7.87 9.90 5.96
C ALA A 67 -8.24 11.14 6.78
N PRO A 68 -7.27 11.97 7.17
CA PRO A 68 -7.57 13.22 7.84
C PRO A 68 -8.41 14.12 6.93
N ALA A 69 -9.25 14.96 7.53
CA ALA A 69 -10.12 15.88 6.79
C ALA A 69 -9.33 16.87 5.91
N ARG A 70 -8.08 17.12 6.24
CA ARG A 70 -7.14 17.96 5.48
C ARG A 70 -5.72 17.49 5.67
N GLY A 71 -4.90 17.71 4.65
CA GLY A 71 -3.47 17.42 4.67
C GLY A 71 -3.08 16.20 3.87
N PRO A 72 -1.78 16.09 3.57
CA PRO A 72 -1.26 15.04 2.71
C PRO A 72 -1.28 13.68 3.39
N VAL A 73 -1.48 12.64 2.59
CA VAL A 73 -1.41 11.25 3.01
C VAL A 73 -0.38 10.48 2.20
N VAL A 74 0.30 9.54 2.83
CA VAL A 74 1.02 8.45 2.17
C VAL A 74 0.22 7.18 2.37
N LEU A 75 -0.07 6.47 1.29
CA LEU A 75 -0.77 5.20 1.33
C LEU A 75 0.22 4.06 1.13
N ALA A 76 0.16 3.07 1.99
CA ALA A 76 0.93 1.86 1.85
C ALA A 76 0.04 0.64 2.04
N GLY A 77 0.38 -0.45 1.36
CA GLY A 77 -0.42 -1.66 1.51
C GLY A 77 0.25 -2.90 0.95
N SER A 78 -0.28 -4.04 1.36
CA SER A 78 0.18 -5.35 0.93
C SER A 78 -0.93 -6.11 0.22
N SER A 79 -0.64 -6.67 -0.96
CA SER A 79 -1.57 -7.46 -1.76
C SER A 79 -2.88 -6.68 -2.03
N MET A 80 -4.04 -7.17 -1.61
CA MET A 80 -5.31 -6.44 -1.72
C MET A 80 -5.21 -5.02 -1.12
N GLY A 81 -4.45 -4.84 -0.04
CA GLY A 81 -4.19 -3.54 0.56
C GLY A 81 -3.41 -2.60 -0.38
N ALA A 82 -2.46 -3.13 -1.15
CA ALA A 82 -1.75 -2.36 -2.17
C ALA A 82 -2.69 -1.94 -3.31
N PHE A 83 -3.53 -2.85 -3.78
CA PHE A 83 -4.53 -2.60 -4.82
C PHE A 83 -5.51 -1.49 -4.40
N THR A 84 -6.09 -1.60 -3.22
CA THR A 84 -7.03 -0.61 -2.69
C THR A 84 -6.37 0.74 -2.42
N SER A 85 -5.12 0.76 -1.93
CA SER A 85 -4.33 1.99 -1.74
C SER A 85 -4.05 2.70 -3.06
N ALA A 86 -3.66 1.95 -4.10
CA ALA A 86 -3.42 2.51 -5.42
C ALA A 86 -4.68 3.16 -6.00
N LEU A 87 -5.85 2.51 -5.90
CA LEU A 87 -7.12 3.07 -6.37
C LEU A 87 -7.55 4.29 -5.55
N ALA A 88 -7.46 4.21 -4.22
CA ALA A 88 -7.84 5.31 -3.32
C ALA A 88 -6.98 6.56 -3.49
N SER A 89 -5.74 6.41 -3.96
CA SER A 89 -4.81 7.51 -4.16
C SER A 89 -5.32 8.58 -5.12
N ASN A 90 -6.22 8.24 -6.03
CA ASN A 90 -6.81 9.18 -6.99
C ASN A 90 -7.84 10.12 -6.35
N ASP A 91 -8.34 9.77 -5.18
CA ASP A 91 -9.45 10.48 -4.51
C ASP A 91 -9.00 11.22 -3.24
N LEU A 92 -7.72 11.16 -2.88
CA LEU A 92 -7.14 11.75 -1.68
C LEU A 92 -6.01 12.72 -2.04
N ASP A 93 -5.62 13.56 -1.10
CA ASP A 93 -4.38 14.36 -1.18
C ASP A 93 -3.17 13.44 -0.96
N CYS A 94 -3.03 12.45 -1.85
CA CYS A 94 -1.99 11.44 -1.79
C CYS A 94 -0.69 12.03 -2.32
N VAL A 95 0.37 11.94 -1.51
CA VAL A 95 1.72 12.44 -1.86
C VAL A 95 2.74 11.33 -2.05
N GLY A 96 2.37 10.08 -1.78
CA GLY A 96 3.25 8.93 -1.99
C GLY A 96 2.53 7.60 -1.86
N LEU A 97 3.04 6.59 -2.56
CA LEU A 97 2.53 5.21 -2.56
C LEU A 97 3.66 4.22 -2.27
N PHE A 98 3.43 3.31 -1.33
CA PHE A 98 4.33 2.17 -1.07
C PHE A 98 3.55 0.87 -1.19
N LEU A 99 3.83 0.09 -2.25
CA LEU A 99 3.01 -1.03 -2.69
C LEU A 99 3.78 -2.36 -2.58
N ILE A 100 3.28 -3.28 -1.78
CA ILE A 100 3.93 -4.57 -1.50
C ILE A 100 3.11 -5.68 -2.15
N ALA A 101 3.75 -6.56 -2.93
CA ALA A 101 3.12 -7.70 -3.61
C ALA A 101 1.83 -7.26 -4.34
N LEU A 102 1.95 -6.26 -5.19
CA LEU A 102 0.84 -5.58 -5.85
C LEU A 102 0.16 -6.47 -6.90
N PRO A 103 -1.13 -6.80 -6.76
CA PRO A 103 -1.93 -7.26 -7.89
C PRO A 103 -2.30 -6.06 -8.77
N VAL A 104 -2.06 -6.13 -10.08
CA VAL A 104 -2.48 -5.09 -11.03
C VAL A 104 -3.81 -5.43 -11.70
N VAL A 105 -4.28 -6.64 -11.51
CA VAL A 105 -5.58 -7.15 -11.97
C VAL A 105 -6.22 -7.99 -10.88
N ILE A 106 -7.47 -7.72 -10.58
CA ILE A 106 -8.32 -8.60 -9.76
C ILE A 106 -9.40 -9.17 -10.69
N PRO A 107 -9.49 -10.49 -10.86
CA PRO A 107 -10.53 -11.10 -11.69
C PRO A 107 -11.93 -10.64 -11.25
N ASP A 108 -12.81 -10.42 -12.22
CA ASP A 108 -14.21 -10.01 -12.03
C ASP A 108 -14.42 -8.63 -11.37
N TYR A 109 -13.35 -7.87 -11.10
CA TYR A 109 -13.47 -6.49 -10.68
C TYR A 109 -13.47 -5.56 -11.87
N ALA A 110 -14.58 -4.84 -12.06
CA ALA A 110 -14.85 -4.09 -13.29
C ALA A 110 -14.11 -2.75 -13.40
N ARG A 111 -13.68 -2.17 -12.28
CA ARG A 111 -13.03 -0.86 -12.30
C ARG A 111 -11.60 -0.99 -12.84
N GLU A 112 -11.24 -0.09 -13.77
CA GLU A 112 -9.87 -0.01 -14.27
C GLU A 112 -8.88 0.27 -13.14
N PHE A 113 -7.77 -0.49 -13.12
CA PHE A 113 -6.68 -0.28 -12.15
C PHE A 113 -5.87 0.95 -12.53
N LYS A 114 -5.88 1.94 -11.66
CA LYS A 114 -5.16 3.21 -11.85
C LYS A 114 -4.72 3.76 -10.52
N ALA A 115 -3.48 4.24 -10.46
CA ALA A 115 -2.92 4.93 -9.30
C ALA A 115 -2.60 6.39 -9.62
N ALA A 116 -2.64 7.26 -8.63
CA ALA A 116 -2.22 8.65 -8.77
C ALA A 116 -0.75 8.75 -9.22
N THR A 117 -0.43 9.81 -9.95
CA THR A 117 0.94 10.09 -10.40
C THR A 117 1.69 10.82 -9.28
N VAL A 118 2.22 10.04 -8.35
CA VAL A 118 2.97 10.48 -7.18
C VAL A 118 4.21 9.61 -7.01
N PRO A 119 5.24 10.03 -6.25
CA PRO A 119 6.35 9.15 -5.89
C PRO A 119 5.85 7.80 -5.40
N THR A 120 6.27 6.73 -6.07
CA THR A 120 5.80 5.37 -5.81
C THR A 120 6.97 4.42 -5.73
N ALA A 121 6.97 3.56 -4.72
CA ALA A 121 7.90 2.45 -4.59
C ALA A 121 7.15 1.13 -4.41
N LEU A 122 7.64 0.10 -5.10
CA LEU A 122 7.11 -1.25 -5.01
C LEU A 122 8.16 -2.21 -4.41
N VAL A 123 7.71 -3.17 -3.63
CA VAL A 123 8.50 -4.34 -3.24
C VAL A 123 7.74 -5.60 -3.61
N HIS A 124 8.39 -6.52 -4.35
CA HIS A 124 7.74 -7.70 -4.89
C HIS A 124 8.65 -8.93 -4.81
N GLY A 125 8.05 -10.11 -4.67
CA GLY A 125 8.77 -11.38 -4.69
C GLY A 125 8.95 -11.91 -6.11
N TRP A 126 10.15 -12.42 -6.44
CA TRP A 126 10.40 -13.09 -7.72
C TRP A 126 9.49 -14.30 -7.95
N ASP A 127 9.21 -15.03 -6.86
CA ASP A 127 8.46 -16.29 -6.88
C ASP A 127 6.99 -16.12 -6.46
N ASP A 128 6.44 -14.90 -6.62
CA ASP A 128 5.04 -14.60 -6.31
C ASP A 128 4.11 -15.29 -7.30
N GLU A 129 3.43 -16.35 -6.83
CA GLU A 129 2.50 -17.14 -7.62
C GLU A 129 1.09 -16.53 -7.72
N LEU A 130 0.73 -15.62 -6.79
CA LEU A 130 -0.58 -15.01 -6.75
C LEU A 130 -0.65 -13.71 -7.57
N CYS A 131 0.41 -12.91 -7.49
CA CYS A 131 0.54 -11.65 -8.22
C CYS A 131 1.80 -11.72 -9.09
N PRO A 132 1.69 -12.11 -10.37
CA PRO A 132 2.84 -12.31 -11.24
C PRO A 132 3.76 -11.10 -11.27
N VAL A 133 5.04 -11.33 -11.02
CA VAL A 133 6.06 -10.27 -10.92
C VAL A 133 6.19 -9.46 -12.21
N ASP A 134 6.01 -10.07 -13.38
CA ASP A 134 6.08 -9.38 -14.67
C ASP A 134 5.04 -8.27 -14.81
N ALA A 135 3.84 -8.47 -14.25
CA ALA A 135 2.78 -7.47 -14.24
C ALA A 135 3.15 -6.26 -13.36
N ALA A 136 3.76 -6.52 -12.19
CA ALA A 136 4.25 -5.46 -11.31
C ALA A 136 5.42 -4.68 -11.94
N ILE A 137 6.34 -5.38 -12.62
CA ILE A 137 7.44 -4.75 -13.37
C ILE A 137 6.89 -3.87 -14.50
N ALA A 138 5.93 -4.37 -15.28
CA ALA A 138 5.32 -3.62 -16.37
C ALA A 138 4.62 -2.35 -15.85
N PHE A 139 3.88 -2.46 -14.75
CA PHE A 139 3.24 -1.33 -14.09
C PHE A 139 4.26 -0.28 -13.64
N ALA A 140 5.30 -0.68 -12.92
CA ALA A 140 6.34 0.23 -12.43
C ALA A 140 7.08 0.91 -13.59
N ARG A 141 7.43 0.15 -14.63
CA ARG A 141 8.14 0.67 -15.82
C ARG A 141 7.32 1.72 -16.56
N ALA A 142 6.03 1.47 -16.76
CA ALA A 142 5.14 2.40 -17.48
C ALA A 142 5.00 3.74 -16.76
N ARG A 143 5.18 3.76 -15.44
CA ARG A 143 5.05 4.95 -14.59
C ARG A 143 6.39 5.60 -14.24
N GLY A 144 7.51 4.89 -14.44
CA GLY A 144 8.83 5.32 -13.97
C GLY A 144 9.02 5.17 -12.46
N ASP A 145 8.25 4.27 -11.83
CA ASP A 145 8.29 4.01 -10.39
C ASP A 145 9.50 3.13 -10.02
N THR A 146 9.94 3.22 -8.77
CA THR A 146 10.96 2.31 -8.23
C THR A 146 10.32 0.96 -7.89
N ILE A 147 10.95 -0.13 -8.32
CA ILE A 147 10.58 -1.48 -7.91
C ILE A 147 11.79 -2.24 -7.39
N THR A 148 11.64 -2.87 -6.24
CA THR A 148 12.65 -3.74 -5.63
C THR A 148 12.13 -5.18 -5.63
N LEU A 149 12.93 -6.09 -6.18
CA LEU A 149 12.59 -7.50 -6.29
C LEU A 149 13.46 -8.32 -5.34
N VAL A 150 12.83 -9.20 -4.59
CA VAL A 150 13.49 -10.09 -3.63
C VAL A 150 13.18 -11.55 -3.93
N ARG A 151 14.08 -12.45 -3.55
CA ARG A 151 13.86 -13.90 -3.70
C ARG A 151 12.93 -14.39 -2.58
N ASP A 152 11.63 -14.27 -2.82
CA ASP A 152 10.57 -14.66 -1.89
C ASP A 152 9.27 -14.89 -2.67
N ASP A 153 8.28 -15.48 -2.00
CA ASP A 153 6.93 -15.70 -2.50
C ASP A 153 6.01 -14.47 -2.26
N HIS A 154 4.71 -14.63 -2.47
CA HIS A 154 3.70 -13.59 -2.24
C HIS A 154 3.69 -13.03 -0.81
N ARG A 155 4.02 -13.84 0.17
CA ARG A 155 3.97 -13.45 1.59
C ARG A 155 5.13 -12.57 2.00
N LEU A 156 6.26 -12.66 1.32
CA LEU A 156 7.50 -11.94 1.66
C LEU A 156 7.93 -12.18 3.12
N SER A 157 7.69 -13.39 3.63
CA SER A 157 7.88 -13.69 5.05
C SER A 157 9.35 -13.66 5.48
N ALA A 158 10.26 -14.00 4.57
CA ALA A 158 11.70 -13.93 4.82
C ALA A 158 12.26 -12.50 4.71
N HIS A 159 11.50 -11.55 4.16
CA HIS A 159 11.97 -10.19 3.86
C HIS A 159 11.19 -9.08 4.56
N VAL A 160 10.46 -9.39 5.64
CA VAL A 160 9.63 -8.40 6.36
C VAL A 160 10.46 -7.20 6.84
N GLU A 161 11.62 -7.45 7.43
CA GLU A 161 12.49 -6.37 7.91
C GLU A 161 13.07 -5.55 6.76
N PHE A 162 13.47 -6.21 5.67
CA PHE A 162 13.92 -5.54 4.46
C PHE A 162 12.83 -4.64 3.86
N VAL A 163 11.58 -5.10 3.80
CA VAL A 163 10.43 -4.30 3.35
C VAL A 163 10.24 -3.07 4.25
N ALA A 164 10.37 -3.24 5.56
CA ALA A 164 10.28 -2.13 6.52
C ALA A 164 11.42 -1.11 6.31
N GLU A 165 12.65 -1.55 6.07
CA GLU A 165 13.79 -0.68 5.74
C GLU A 165 13.56 0.09 4.44
N GLN A 166 13.03 -0.56 3.40
CA GLN A 166 12.67 0.12 2.14
C GLN A 166 11.59 1.18 2.36
N PHE A 167 10.61 0.91 3.22
CA PHE A 167 9.58 1.88 3.58
C PHE A 167 10.18 3.06 4.36
N GLN A 168 11.07 2.79 5.30
CA GLN A 168 11.78 3.84 6.05
C GLN A 168 12.56 4.76 5.11
N GLN A 169 13.27 4.21 4.13
CA GLN A 169 13.98 4.98 3.11
C GLN A 169 13.01 5.78 2.24
N PHE A 170 11.87 5.18 1.86
CA PHE A 170 10.83 5.85 1.10
C PHE A 170 10.27 7.06 1.85
N LEU A 171 10.07 6.95 3.17
CA LEU A 171 9.56 8.04 4.00
C LEU A 171 10.55 9.20 4.17
N ALA A 172 11.83 9.01 3.91
CA ALA A 172 12.85 10.06 4.07
C ALA A 172 12.66 11.27 3.11
N GLN A 173 11.82 11.13 2.09
CA GLN A 173 11.51 12.22 1.16
C GLN A 173 10.38 13.15 1.64
N PHE A 174 9.72 12.81 2.74
CA PHE A 174 8.63 13.55 3.37
C PHE A 174 9.04 14.06 4.76
#